data_5714f57d35cd2611e9db160255c147f4
#
_entry.id   5714f57d35cd2611e9db160255c147f4
#
_cell.length_a   1.000
_cell.length_b   1.000
_cell.length_c   1.000
_cell.angle_alpha   90.00
_cell.angle_beta   90.00
_cell.angle_gamma   90.00
#
_symmetry.space_group_name_H-M   'P 1'
#
loop_
_entity.id
_entity.type
_entity.pdbx_description
1 polymer ?
#
loop_
_entity_poly.entity_id
_entity_poly.type
_entity_poly.pdbx_seq_one_letter_code
_entity_poly.pdbx_strand_id
1 'polypeptide(L)'
;MSSSDPQDEMHLTPSALGTKAHWDSLYALELTNHSSNPSDIGTVWFSDSDCEFRIYQYLTSDDLSLPPATTFLDVGTGNGHLLFSLLEDGDFEGDGMVGVDYSEGSVELAKNIAEQTPNAEGVNFLRLDIIKSSPELDFFGSRVAEEGGFDVILDKGTFDAISLSDEVLDDGSGRRIYEVYPEKVAKWLKPEGGIMLITSCNWTEDELVKKMTVDGSGLEMTGRIKYPEFTFGGKKGSTVCTVAFRRKV
;
A
#
# COMPACT_ATOMS: atom_id res chain seq x y z
N MET A 1 -32.75 -10.94 -23.82
CA MET A 1 -32.09 -9.70 -23.37
C MET A 1 -31.80 -9.92 -21.92
N SER A 2 -30.60 -10.37 -21.61
CA SER A 2 -30.13 -10.59 -20.25
C SER A 2 -29.81 -9.21 -19.66
N SER A 3 -30.58 -8.79 -18.68
CA SER A 3 -30.25 -7.62 -17.85
C SER A 3 -29.06 -8.01 -17.00
N SER A 4 -27.87 -7.59 -17.37
CA SER A 4 -26.72 -7.61 -16.47
C SER A 4 -27.08 -6.79 -15.23
N ASP A 5 -26.95 -7.42 -14.07
CA ASP A 5 -27.13 -6.78 -12.77
C ASP A 5 -26.11 -5.62 -12.67
N PRO A 6 -26.49 -4.39 -12.26
CA PRO A 6 -25.55 -3.27 -12.12
C PRO A 6 -24.41 -3.54 -11.13
N GLN A 7 -24.46 -4.64 -10.38
CA GLN A 7 -23.38 -5.06 -9.47
C GLN A 7 -22.25 -5.83 -10.16
N ASP A 8 -22.46 -6.37 -11.38
CA ASP A 8 -21.45 -7.15 -12.10
C ASP A 8 -20.33 -6.31 -12.77
N GLU A 9 -20.50 -4.98 -12.87
CA GLU A 9 -19.52 -4.10 -13.51
C GLU A 9 -18.38 -3.60 -12.59
N MET A 10 -18.26 -4.11 -11.36
CA MET A 10 -17.38 -3.50 -10.36
C MET A 10 -16.25 -4.39 -9.82
N HIS A 11 -16.04 -5.58 -10.33
CA HIS A 11 -14.97 -6.47 -9.91
C HIS A 11 -13.91 -6.64 -11.00
N LEU A 12 -12.63 -6.61 -10.61
CA LEU A 12 -11.56 -7.00 -11.53
C LEU A 12 -11.63 -8.51 -11.82
N THR A 13 -11.22 -8.88 -13.03
CA THR A 13 -11.09 -10.30 -13.40
C THR A 13 -9.96 -10.91 -12.56
N PRO A 14 -10.23 -12.02 -11.85
CA PRO A 14 -9.20 -12.69 -11.04
C PRO A 14 -7.99 -13.11 -11.87
N SER A 15 -6.82 -13.05 -11.24
CA SER A 15 -5.54 -13.47 -11.84
C SER A 15 -4.60 -14.09 -10.82
N ALA A 16 -3.48 -14.64 -11.29
CA ALA A 16 -2.43 -15.17 -10.40
C ALA A 16 -1.92 -14.12 -9.41
N LEU A 17 -1.88 -12.85 -9.79
CA LEU A 17 -1.46 -11.73 -8.92
C LEU A 17 -2.38 -11.53 -7.70
N GLY A 18 -3.61 -12.06 -7.73
CA GLY A 18 -4.54 -12.06 -6.59
C GLY A 18 -4.29 -13.21 -5.60
N THR A 19 -3.28 -14.05 -5.81
CA THR A 19 -3.07 -15.25 -4.99
C THR A 19 -1.81 -15.16 -4.15
N LYS A 20 -1.90 -15.64 -2.89
CA LYS A 20 -0.73 -15.72 -2.00
C LYS A 20 0.38 -16.60 -2.59
N ALA A 21 0.03 -17.70 -3.26
CA ALA A 21 1.00 -18.63 -3.83
C ALA A 21 1.90 -17.97 -4.89
N HIS A 22 1.37 -17.03 -5.66
CA HIS A 22 2.16 -16.24 -6.63
C HIS A 22 3.23 -15.41 -5.92
N TRP A 23 2.83 -14.63 -4.91
CA TRP A 23 3.74 -13.74 -4.19
C TRP A 23 4.75 -14.51 -3.34
N ASP A 24 4.35 -15.59 -2.68
CA ASP A 24 5.30 -16.45 -1.95
C ASP A 24 6.37 -17.03 -2.90
N SER A 25 5.97 -17.43 -4.11
CA SER A 25 6.91 -17.95 -5.11
C SER A 25 7.84 -16.87 -5.65
N LEU A 26 7.33 -15.66 -5.89
CA LEU A 26 8.11 -14.52 -6.34
C LEU A 26 9.18 -14.15 -5.31
N TYR A 27 8.77 -13.92 -4.06
CA TYR A 27 9.71 -13.50 -3.02
C TYR A 27 10.69 -14.59 -2.60
N ALA A 28 10.33 -15.87 -2.72
CA ALA A 28 11.30 -16.96 -2.55
C ALA A 28 12.41 -16.91 -3.60
N LEU A 29 12.07 -16.59 -4.85
CA LEU A 29 13.05 -16.40 -5.92
C LEU A 29 13.91 -15.15 -5.70
N GLU A 30 13.29 -14.00 -5.40
CA GLU A 30 14.00 -12.74 -5.16
C GLU A 30 14.94 -12.84 -3.96
N LEU A 31 14.52 -13.49 -2.88
CA LEU A 31 15.38 -13.77 -1.71
C LEU A 31 16.59 -14.64 -2.08
N THR A 32 16.40 -15.63 -2.94
CA THR A 32 17.50 -16.48 -3.46
C THR A 32 18.47 -15.65 -4.30
N ASN A 33 17.96 -14.78 -5.16
CA ASN A 33 18.78 -13.90 -5.99
C ASN A 33 19.59 -12.93 -5.13
N HIS A 34 18.93 -12.26 -4.18
CA HIS A 34 19.57 -11.35 -3.23
C HIS A 34 20.65 -12.03 -2.41
N SER A 35 20.41 -13.24 -1.92
CA SER A 35 21.42 -14.04 -1.18
C SER A 35 22.66 -14.33 -2.02
N SER A 36 22.50 -14.48 -3.33
CA SER A 36 23.59 -14.71 -4.28
C SER A 36 24.27 -13.44 -4.74
N ASN A 37 23.52 -12.33 -4.81
CA ASN A 37 23.97 -11.01 -5.18
C ASN A 37 23.25 -9.94 -4.34
N PRO A 38 23.86 -9.44 -3.27
CA PRO A 38 23.24 -8.44 -2.39
C PRO A 38 22.82 -7.11 -3.07
N SER A 39 23.33 -6.84 -4.28
CA SER A 39 22.88 -5.69 -5.08
C SER A 39 21.58 -5.94 -5.85
N ASP A 40 21.10 -7.18 -5.90
CA ASP A 40 19.81 -7.53 -6.47
C ASP A 40 18.73 -7.35 -5.39
N ILE A 41 18.04 -6.22 -5.46
CA ILE A 41 16.97 -5.88 -4.51
C ILE A 41 15.60 -6.39 -4.92
N GLY A 42 15.51 -7.14 -6.03
CA GLY A 42 14.24 -7.62 -6.58
C GLY A 42 13.48 -6.55 -7.36
N THR A 43 12.21 -6.81 -7.59
CA THR A 43 11.34 -5.98 -8.42
C THR A 43 10.83 -4.74 -7.68
N VAL A 44 11.09 -3.55 -8.24
CA VAL A 44 10.46 -2.30 -7.78
C VAL A 44 9.23 -2.03 -8.66
N TRP A 45 8.06 -2.33 -8.12
CA TRP A 45 6.79 -2.15 -8.84
C TRP A 45 6.51 -0.67 -9.12
N PHE A 46 6.00 -0.39 -10.33
CA PHE A 46 5.66 0.95 -10.84
C PHE A 46 6.87 1.89 -10.99
N SER A 47 8.09 1.37 -11.08
CA SER A 47 9.31 2.16 -11.28
C SER A 47 9.29 2.97 -12.59
N ASP A 48 8.56 2.50 -13.62
CA ASP A 48 8.39 3.18 -14.91
C ASP A 48 7.51 4.45 -14.84
N SER A 49 6.78 4.64 -13.75
CA SER A 49 5.90 5.79 -13.53
C SER A 49 6.48 6.87 -12.60
N ASP A 50 7.68 6.66 -12.05
CA ASP A 50 8.28 7.50 -11.01
C ASP A 50 7.38 7.67 -9.77
N CYS A 51 6.53 6.66 -9.46
CA CYS A 51 5.49 6.83 -8.45
C CYS A 51 6.06 7.08 -7.05
N GLU A 52 7.14 6.40 -6.67
CA GLU A 52 7.76 6.58 -5.34
C GLU A 52 8.34 7.98 -5.18
N PHE A 53 9.04 8.51 -6.19
CA PHE A 53 9.51 9.89 -6.17
C PHE A 53 8.36 10.91 -6.07
N ARG A 54 7.23 10.65 -6.74
CA ARG A 54 6.05 11.52 -6.65
C ARG A 54 5.35 11.42 -5.31
N ILE A 55 5.31 10.24 -4.71
CA ILE A 55 4.84 10.04 -3.34
C ILE A 55 5.71 10.84 -2.37
N TYR A 56 7.04 10.70 -2.48
CA TYR A 56 8.00 11.49 -1.68
C TYR A 56 7.77 12.99 -1.84
N GLN A 57 7.69 13.53 -3.07
CA GLN A 57 7.42 14.95 -3.32
C GLN A 57 6.08 15.42 -2.70
N TYR A 58 5.06 14.57 -2.72
CA TYR A 58 3.77 14.89 -2.11
C TYR A 58 3.87 14.95 -0.59
N LEU A 59 4.56 14.00 0.02
CA LEU A 59 4.74 13.91 1.47
C LEU A 59 5.64 15.01 2.04
N THR A 60 6.64 15.48 1.28
CA THR A 60 7.55 16.56 1.67
C THR A 60 7.05 17.95 1.26
N SER A 61 5.83 18.04 0.72
CA SER A 61 5.25 19.34 0.33
C SER A 61 4.95 20.22 1.53
N ASP A 62 5.07 21.52 1.34
CA ASP A 62 4.75 22.54 2.37
C ASP A 62 3.29 22.43 2.88
N ASP A 63 2.38 21.94 2.03
CA ASP A 63 0.97 21.77 2.35
C ASP A 63 0.72 20.73 3.46
N LEU A 64 1.56 19.69 3.52
CA LEU A 64 1.45 18.63 4.53
C LEU A 64 2.27 18.94 5.78
N SER A 65 3.43 19.57 5.63
CA SER A 65 4.32 19.94 6.75
C SER A 65 4.63 18.78 7.70
N LEU A 66 4.84 17.58 7.16
CA LEU A 66 5.11 16.39 7.95
C LEU A 66 6.48 16.49 8.65
N PRO A 67 6.57 16.22 9.97
CA PRO A 67 7.85 16.26 10.68
C PRO A 67 8.75 15.06 10.33
N PRO A 68 10.07 15.15 10.52
CA PRO A 68 10.98 14.01 10.29
C PRO A 68 10.58 12.74 11.02
N ALA A 69 10.04 12.90 12.23
CA ALA A 69 9.59 11.79 13.06
C ALA A 69 8.18 11.24 12.70
N THR A 70 7.68 11.48 11.49
CA THR A 70 6.41 10.94 10.98
C THR A 70 6.38 9.42 11.04
N THR A 71 5.27 8.84 11.49
CA THR A 71 5.08 7.38 11.50
C THR A 71 4.47 6.89 10.19
N PHE A 72 5.06 5.85 9.60
CA PHE A 72 4.63 5.27 8.32
C PHE A 72 4.23 3.80 8.44
N LEU A 73 3.14 3.42 7.80
CA LEU A 73 2.80 2.01 7.53
C LEU A 73 2.81 1.79 6.01
N ASP A 74 3.68 0.91 5.53
CA ASP A 74 3.67 0.45 4.13
C ASP A 74 2.99 -0.92 4.05
N VAL A 75 1.83 -0.96 3.39
CA VAL A 75 0.96 -2.13 3.32
C VAL A 75 1.28 -2.94 2.07
N GLY A 76 1.70 -4.20 2.25
CA GLY A 76 2.24 -5.03 1.18
C GLY A 76 3.60 -4.50 0.73
N THR A 77 4.48 -4.31 1.69
CA THR A 77 5.77 -3.59 1.53
C THR A 77 6.72 -4.24 0.52
N GLY A 78 6.51 -5.52 0.19
CA GLY A 78 7.37 -6.24 -0.75
C GLY A 78 8.82 -6.29 -0.29
N ASN A 79 9.73 -5.73 -1.08
CA ASN A 79 11.14 -5.62 -0.75
C ASN A 79 11.50 -4.41 0.13
N GLY A 80 10.52 -3.63 0.59
CA GLY A 80 10.72 -2.46 1.45
C GLY A 80 11.14 -1.18 0.71
N HIS A 81 11.30 -1.21 -0.60
CA HIS A 81 11.92 -0.13 -1.38
C HIS A 81 11.21 1.22 -1.22
N LEU A 82 9.86 1.25 -1.11
CA LEU A 82 9.13 2.50 -0.90
C LEU A 82 9.54 3.18 0.41
N LEU A 83 9.66 2.44 1.51
CA LEU A 83 10.14 3.02 2.78
C LEU A 83 11.60 3.48 2.68
N PHE A 84 12.46 2.72 2.00
CA PHE A 84 13.86 3.11 1.82
C PHE A 84 13.99 4.38 0.97
N SER A 85 13.16 4.56 -0.06
CA SER A 85 13.16 5.77 -0.88
C SER A 85 12.78 7.03 -0.10
N LEU A 86 11.97 6.90 0.96
CA LEU A 86 11.63 8.02 1.85
C LEU A 86 12.79 8.44 2.78
N LEU A 87 13.79 7.59 2.95
CA LEU A 87 14.96 7.86 3.81
C LEU A 87 16.13 8.50 3.06
N GLU A 88 16.13 8.45 1.71
CA GLU A 88 17.31 8.83 0.90
C GLU A 88 17.76 10.28 1.13
N ASP A 89 16.83 11.22 1.18
CA ASP A 89 17.14 12.65 1.33
C ASP A 89 17.18 13.11 2.80
N GLY A 90 16.85 12.23 3.76
CA GLY A 90 16.93 12.51 5.19
C GLY A 90 15.80 13.39 5.75
N ASP A 91 14.70 13.56 4.99
CA ASP A 91 13.51 14.30 5.45
C ASP A 91 12.71 13.52 6.49
N PHE A 92 12.83 12.18 6.50
CA PHE A 92 12.16 11.32 7.46
C PHE A 92 13.14 10.40 8.18
N GLU A 93 12.74 9.97 9.39
CA GLU A 93 13.51 9.05 10.24
C GLU A 93 12.94 7.64 10.13
N GLY A 94 13.82 6.61 10.11
CA GLY A 94 13.39 5.20 10.05
C GLY A 94 12.64 4.73 11.30
N ASP A 95 12.87 5.40 12.46
CA ASP A 95 12.15 5.09 13.69
C ASP A 95 10.66 5.49 13.57
N GLY A 96 9.77 4.49 13.65
CA GLY A 96 8.33 4.65 13.41
C GLY A 96 7.88 4.27 12.01
N MET A 97 8.79 3.83 11.13
CA MET A 97 8.43 3.21 9.85
C MET A 97 8.20 1.70 10.01
N VAL A 98 7.06 1.22 9.52
CA VAL A 98 6.68 -0.19 9.56
C VAL A 98 6.25 -0.64 8.18
N GLY A 99 6.89 -1.67 7.64
CA GLY A 99 6.45 -2.39 6.45
C GLY A 99 5.76 -3.69 6.84
N VAL A 100 4.60 -3.98 6.24
CA VAL A 100 3.89 -5.25 6.47
C VAL A 100 3.66 -5.99 5.16
N ASP A 101 3.81 -7.31 5.21
CA ASP A 101 3.47 -8.20 4.10
C ASP A 101 3.00 -9.55 4.64
N TYR A 102 2.12 -10.23 3.91
CA TYR A 102 1.67 -11.57 4.29
C TYR A 102 2.66 -12.66 3.87
N SER A 103 3.56 -12.38 2.94
CA SER A 103 4.63 -13.27 2.51
C SER A 103 5.83 -13.18 3.46
N GLU A 104 6.23 -14.31 4.00
CA GLU A 104 7.41 -14.40 4.88
C GLU A 104 8.70 -14.06 4.10
N GLY A 105 8.79 -14.53 2.83
CA GLY A 105 9.93 -14.23 1.98
C GLY A 105 10.08 -12.74 1.67
N SER A 106 8.97 -12.01 1.50
CA SER A 106 8.97 -10.55 1.35
C SER A 106 9.56 -9.87 2.58
N VAL A 107 9.05 -10.21 3.77
CA VAL A 107 9.53 -9.64 5.05
C VAL A 107 11.01 -9.92 5.28
N GLU A 108 11.47 -11.13 4.97
CA GLU A 108 12.88 -11.52 5.10
C GLU A 108 13.77 -10.75 4.11
N LEU A 109 13.32 -10.62 2.84
CA LEU A 109 14.03 -9.85 1.83
C LEU A 109 14.17 -8.38 2.23
N ALA A 110 13.07 -7.75 2.68
CA ALA A 110 13.08 -6.36 3.11
C ALA A 110 14.04 -6.14 4.30
N LYS A 111 14.08 -7.06 5.27
CA LYS A 111 15.04 -7.01 6.39
C LYS A 111 16.48 -7.10 5.94
N ASN A 112 16.78 -8.02 5.02
CA ASN A 112 18.15 -8.19 4.50
C ASN A 112 18.61 -6.95 3.70
N ILE A 113 17.72 -6.30 2.96
CA ILE A 113 18.01 -5.06 2.25
C ILE A 113 18.21 -3.91 3.26
N ALA A 114 17.38 -3.83 4.31
CA ALA A 114 17.50 -2.80 5.34
C ALA A 114 18.88 -2.80 6.03
N GLU A 115 19.49 -3.98 6.25
CA GLU A 115 20.83 -4.10 6.83
C GLU A 115 21.93 -3.39 6.01
N GLN A 116 21.68 -3.16 4.72
CA GLN A 116 22.62 -2.55 3.78
C GLN A 116 22.17 -1.14 3.35
N THR A 117 20.98 -0.71 3.77
CA THR A 117 20.40 0.57 3.40
C THR A 117 20.74 1.64 4.43
N PRO A 118 21.36 2.77 4.05
CA PRO A 118 21.63 3.86 4.99
C PRO A 118 20.34 4.39 5.64
N ASN A 119 20.44 4.72 6.92
CA ASN A 119 19.36 5.29 7.74
C ASN A 119 18.13 4.37 7.94
N ALA A 120 18.23 3.07 7.60
CA ALA A 120 17.13 2.13 7.75
C ALA A 120 17.10 1.37 9.09
N GLU A 121 17.98 1.71 10.04
CA GLU A 121 18.16 0.96 11.31
C GLU A 121 16.88 0.94 12.17
N GLY A 122 16.00 1.94 12.03
CA GLY A 122 14.74 2.02 12.78
C GLY A 122 13.55 1.38 12.09
N VAL A 123 13.67 0.99 10.81
CA VAL A 123 12.56 0.44 10.04
C VAL A 123 12.22 -0.97 10.49
N ASN A 124 10.93 -1.21 10.77
CA ASN A 124 10.43 -2.52 11.18
C ASN A 124 9.68 -3.21 10.04
N PHE A 125 9.98 -4.50 9.80
CA PHE A 125 9.24 -5.31 8.84
C PHE A 125 8.55 -6.47 9.56
N LEU A 126 7.21 -6.56 9.42
CA LEU A 126 6.37 -7.50 10.14
C LEU A 126 5.53 -8.34 9.18
N ARG A 127 5.36 -9.61 9.50
CA ARG A 127 4.44 -10.46 8.74
C ARG A 127 3.01 -10.21 9.19
N LEU A 128 2.14 -9.78 8.25
CA LEU A 128 0.74 -9.51 8.51
C LEU A 128 -0.12 -9.77 7.26
N ASP A 129 -1.12 -10.64 7.39
CA ASP A 129 -2.21 -10.74 6.44
C ASP A 129 -3.30 -9.74 6.85
N ILE A 130 -3.35 -8.60 6.17
CA ILE A 130 -4.24 -7.48 6.52
C ILE A 130 -5.73 -7.79 6.33
N ILE A 131 -6.05 -8.81 5.51
CA ILE A 131 -7.43 -9.24 5.31
C ILE A 131 -7.88 -10.19 6.42
N LYS A 132 -7.03 -11.16 6.77
CA LYS A 132 -7.36 -12.20 7.77
C LYS A 132 -7.10 -11.77 9.21
N SER A 133 -6.30 -10.71 9.40
CA SER A 133 -5.92 -10.20 10.71
C SER A 133 -6.41 -8.77 10.92
N SER A 134 -6.55 -8.37 12.17
CA SER A 134 -6.87 -6.99 12.57
C SER A 134 -6.19 -6.72 13.92
N PRO A 135 -4.84 -6.64 13.94
CA PRO A 135 -4.13 -6.42 15.18
C PRO A 135 -4.44 -5.04 15.76
N GLU A 136 -4.28 -4.92 17.08
CA GLU A 136 -4.29 -3.63 17.76
C GLU A 136 -2.99 -2.86 17.47
N LEU A 137 -2.96 -1.57 17.76
CA LEU A 137 -1.85 -0.69 17.40
C LEU A 137 -0.51 -1.07 18.06
N ASP A 138 -0.54 -1.72 19.22
CA ASP A 138 0.65 -2.20 19.95
C ASP A 138 1.43 -3.28 19.17
N PHE A 139 0.77 -4.00 18.25
CA PHE A 139 1.43 -4.91 17.33
C PHE A 139 2.49 -4.22 16.46
N PHE A 140 2.26 -2.97 16.10
CA PHE A 140 3.17 -2.16 15.28
C PHE A 140 4.26 -1.43 16.09
N GLY A 141 4.18 -1.46 17.40
CA GLY A 141 5.12 -0.82 18.31
C GLY A 141 4.46 0.16 19.27
N SER A 142 5.13 0.40 20.40
CA SER A 142 4.61 1.25 21.48
C SER A 142 4.34 2.68 21.03
N ARG A 143 5.22 3.24 20.19
CA ARG A 143 5.06 4.60 19.67
C ARG A 143 3.77 4.76 18.87
N VAL A 144 3.48 3.84 17.93
CA VAL A 144 2.25 3.88 17.12
C VAL A 144 1.02 3.77 18.01
N ALA A 145 1.07 2.91 19.05
CA ALA A 145 -0.03 2.75 20.00
C ALA A 145 -0.26 4.01 20.84
N GLU A 146 0.81 4.62 21.35
CA GLU A 146 0.76 5.86 22.14
C GLU A 146 0.25 7.06 21.35
N GLU A 147 0.62 7.14 20.05
CA GLU A 147 0.19 8.19 19.14
C GLU A 147 -1.21 7.97 18.53
N GLY A 148 -1.82 6.79 18.77
CA GLY A 148 -3.18 6.46 18.32
C GLY A 148 -3.31 6.10 16.85
N GLY A 149 -2.22 5.69 16.19
CA GLY A 149 -2.15 5.22 14.81
C GLY A 149 -0.97 5.78 14.04
N PHE A 150 -0.96 5.55 12.74
CA PHE A 150 0.06 6.06 11.83
C PHE A 150 -0.32 7.44 11.28
N ASP A 151 0.68 8.31 11.11
CA ASP A 151 0.52 9.58 10.39
C ASP A 151 0.28 9.33 8.91
N VAL A 152 0.98 8.36 8.33
CA VAL A 152 0.89 8.03 6.91
C VAL A 152 0.74 6.51 6.73
N ILE A 153 -0.25 6.11 5.93
CA ILE A 153 -0.37 4.74 5.42
C ILE A 153 -0.13 4.77 3.92
N LEU A 154 0.75 3.90 3.44
CA LEU A 154 1.10 3.75 2.04
C LEU A 154 0.60 2.41 1.51
N ASP A 155 0.02 2.42 0.33
CA ASP A 155 -0.32 1.22 -0.46
C ASP A 155 0.13 1.46 -1.90
N LYS A 156 1.11 0.69 -2.36
CA LYS A 156 1.59 0.74 -3.73
C LYS A 156 1.31 -0.60 -4.42
N GLY A 157 0.08 -0.77 -4.95
CA GLY A 157 -0.35 -1.95 -5.69
C GLY A 157 -0.89 -3.10 -4.84
N THR A 158 -0.94 -2.98 -3.52
CA THR A 158 -1.47 -4.02 -2.64
C THR A 158 -2.98 -4.15 -2.76
N PHE A 159 -3.70 -3.02 -2.80
CA PHE A 159 -5.13 -3.03 -3.09
C PHE A 159 -5.43 -3.62 -4.47
N ASP A 160 -4.57 -3.38 -5.47
CA ASP A 160 -4.66 -4.02 -6.79
C ASP A 160 -4.59 -5.54 -6.68
N ALA A 161 -3.56 -6.06 -5.99
CA ALA A 161 -3.38 -7.50 -5.79
C ALA A 161 -4.58 -8.13 -5.07
N ILE A 162 -5.06 -7.52 -3.98
CA ILE A 162 -6.23 -8.01 -3.25
C ILE A 162 -7.49 -7.98 -4.13
N SER A 163 -7.65 -6.97 -4.99
CA SER A 163 -8.78 -6.85 -5.91
C SER A 163 -8.78 -7.89 -7.03
N LEU A 164 -7.62 -8.46 -7.35
CA LEU A 164 -7.44 -9.54 -8.32
C LEU A 164 -7.66 -10.94 -7.72
N SER A 165 -7.94 -11.04 -6.42
CA SER A 165 -8.33 -12.31 -5.78
C SER A 165 -9.79 -12.65 -6.08
N ASP A 166 -10.14 -13.92 -6.22
CA ASP A 166 -11.52 -14.42 -6.27
C ASP A 166 -12.03 -14.87 -4.90
N GLU A 167 -11.18 -14.75 -3.85
CA GLU A 167 -11.59 -15.11 -2.49
C GLU A 167 -12.76 -14.23 -2.03
N VAL A 168 -13.73 -14.88 -1.37
CA VAL A 168 -14.85 -14.23 -0.69
C VAL A 168 -14.68 -14.32 0.82
N LEU A 169 -15.35 -13.41 1.54
CA LEU A 169 -15.33 -13.41 2.99
C LEU A 169 -16.04 -14.65 3.54
N ASP A 170 -15.48 -15.22 4.60
CA ASP A 170 -16.05 -16.39 5.30
C ASP A 170 -17.13 -15.96 6.34
N ASP A 171 -17.90 -14.94 6.00
CA ASP A 171 -18.98 -14.39 6.84
C ASP A 171 -20.38 -14.66 6.26
N GLY A 172 -20.45 -15.40 5.16
CA GLY A 172 -21.69 -15.71 4.45
C GLY A 172 -22.27 -14.54 3.65
N SER A 173 -21.61 -13.39 3.56
CA SER A 173 -22.08 -12.22 2.82
C SER A 173 -21.90 -12.36 1.29
N GLY A 174 -20.98 -13.22 0.85
CA GLY A 174 -20.56 -13.34 -0.54
C GLY A 174 -19.69 -12.18 -1.06
N ARG A 175 -19.32 -11.23 -0.18
CA ARG A 175 -18.43 -10.11 -0.55
C ARG A 175 -17.03 -10.61 -0.87
N ARG A 176 -16.36 -9.96 -1.84
CA ARG A 176 -14.93 -10.18 -2.14
C ARG A 176 -14.05 -9.62 -1.01
N ILE A 177 -12.91 -10.24 -0.78
CA ILE A 177 -12.00 -9.84 0.32
C ILE A 177 -11.54 -8.39 0.25
N TYR A 178 -11.39 -7.79 -0.94
CA TYR A 178 -11.00 -6.40 -1.09
C TYR A 178 -12.04 -5.40 -0.55
N GLU A 179 -13.31 -5.80 -0.44
CA GLU A 179 -14.39 -4.91 -0.01
C GLU A 179 -14.33 -4.52 1.49
N VAL A 180 -13.57 -5.27 2.29
CA VAL A 180 -13.32 -4.94 3.70
C VAL A 180 -12.00 -4.19 3.91
N TYR A 181 -11.18 -4.08 2.88
CA TYR A 181 -9.87 -3.44 2.97
C TYR A 181 -9.94 -2.00 3.49
N PRO A 182 -10.82 -1.11 2.96
CA PRO A 182 -10.88 0.28 3.41
C PRO A 182 -11.14 0.42 4.91
N GLU A 183 -12.10 -0.36 5.44
CA GLU A 183 -12.45 -0.37 6.86
C GLU A 183 -11.27 -0.86 7.73
N LYS A 184 -10.51 -1.85 7.25
CA LYS A 184 -9.39 -2.43 7.99
C LYS A 184 -8.23 -1.44 8.12
N VAL A 185 -7.80 -0.85 7.02
CA VAL A 185 -6.66 0.08 7.02
C VAL A 185 -6.99 1.40 7.72
N ALA A 186 -8.24 1.87 7.62
CA ALA A 186 -8.68 3.08 8.31
C ALA A 186 -8.49 3.01 9.83
N LYS A 187 -8.55 1.81 10.44
CA LYS A 187 -8.38 1.62 11.88
C LYS A 187 -6.96 1.95 12.37
N TRP A 188 -5.98 1.81 11.51
CA TRP A 188 -4.57 2.05 11.83
C TRP A 188 -4.13 3.48 11.51
N LEU A 189 -4.93 4.25 10.78
CA LEU A 189 -4.66 5.64 10.47
C LEU A 189 -5.06 6.54 11.65
N LYS A 190 -4.22 7.51 12.01
CA LYS A 190 -4.58 8.53 13.03
C LYS A 190 -5.92 9.17 12.70
N PRO A 191 -6.81 9.35 13.69
CA PRO A 191 -8.12 10.00 13.46
C PRO A 191 -7.99 11.43 12.95
N GLU A 192 -7.02 12.17 13.49
CA GLU A 192 -6.75 13.56 13.13
C GLU A 192 -5.39 13.65 12.45
N GLY A 193 -5.34 14.29 11.29
CA GLY A 193 -4.10 14.54 10.54
C GLY A 193 -3.54 13.36 9.77
N GLY A 194 -4.03 12.12 10.00
CA GLY A 194 -3.53 10.95 9.30
C GLY A 194 -3.93 10.94 7.83
N ILE A 195 -2.99 10.52 6.95
CA ILE A 195 -3.16 10.47 5.49
C ILE A 195 -2.85 9.06 4.99
N MET A 196 -3.71 8.53 4.12
CA MET A 196 -3.47 7.29 3.41
C MET A 196 -3.27 7.59 1.93
N LEU A 197 -2.18 7.10 1.34
CA LEU A 197 -1.92 7.15 -0.10
C LEU A 197 -2.08 5.76 -0.71
N ILE A 198 -2.90 5.65 -1.75
CA ILE A 198 -3.05 4.40 -2.53
C ILE A 198 -2.64 4.66 -3.96
N THR A 199 -1.68 3.89 -4.45
CA THR A 199 -1.26 3.87 -5.85
C THR A 199 -1.77 2.59 -6.52
N SER A 200 -2.50 2.76 -7.62
CA SER A 200 -3.14 1.68 -8.38
C SER A 200 -2.85 1.80 -9.87
N CYS A 201 -2.66 0.65 -10.54
CA CYS A 201 -2.64 0.53 -12.00
C CYS A 201 -3.88 -0.17 -12.56
N ASN A 202 -4.73 -0.76 -11.72
CA ASN A 202 -5.90 -1.52 -12.12
C ASN A 202 -7.21 -0.74 -12.01
N TRP A 203 -7.23 0.32 -11.20
CA TRP A 203 -8.38 1.16 -10.97
C TRP A 203 -8.13 2.56 -11.51
N THR A 204 -9.13 3.15 -12.14
CA THR A 204 -9.12 4.59 -12.39
C THR A 204 -9.27 5.35 -11.06
N GLU A 205 -8.89 6.62 -11.06
CA GLU A 205 -9.01 7.48 -9.87
C GLU A 205 -10.43 7.50 -9.30
N ASP A 206 -11.45 7.66 -10.17
CA ASP A 206 -12.85 7.69 -9.75
C ASP A 206 -13.33 6.37 -9.18
N GLU A 207 -12.89 5.24 -9.76
CA GLU A 207 -13.20 3.91 -9.25
C GLU A 207 -12.53 3.66 -7.90
N LEU A 208 -11.24 4.03 -7.77
CA LEU A 208 -10.51 3.90 -6.52
C LEU A 208 -11.17 4.72 -5.41
N VAL A 209 -11.56 5.97 -5.69
CA VAL A 209 -12.31 6.81 -4.73
C VAL A 209 -13.61 6.12 -4.31
N LYS A 210 -14.40 5.60 -5.25
CA LYS A 210 -15.64 4.88 -4.93
C LYS A 210 -15.40 3.66 -4.05
N LYS A 211 -14.34 2.88 -4.34
CA LYS A 211 -14.00 1.67 -3.55
C LYS A 211 -13.55 2.02 -2.14
N MET A 212 -12.79 3.08 -1.97
CA MET A 212 -12.23 3.46 -0.68
C MET A 212 -13.19 4.26 0.21
N THR A 213 -14.19 4.95 -0.37
CA THR A 213 -15.14 5.80 0.36
C THR A 213 -16.53 5.19 0.52
N VAL A 214 -16.63 3.86 0.41
CA VAL A 214 -17.89 3.13 0.67
C VAL A 214 -18.43 3.42 2.07
N ASP A 215 -19.74 3.28 2.23
CA ASP A 215 -20.38 3.46 3.53
C ASP A 215 -19.74 2.53 4.58
N GLY A 216 -19.36 3.10 5.72
CA GLY A 216 -18.69 2.36 6.80
C GLY A 216 -17.17 2.32 6.70
N SER A 217 -16.55 2.71 5.57
CA SER A 217 -15.08 2.76 5.45
C SER A 217 -14.41 3.73 6.41
N GLY A 218 -15.12 4.79 6.77
CA GLY A 218 -14.56 5.86 7.58
C GLY A 218 -13.53 6.74 6.85
N LEU A 219 -13.40 6.61 5.52
CA LEU A 219 -12.45 7.36 4.70
C LEU A 219 -13.15 8.39 3.81
N GLU A 220 -12.48 9.51 3.58
CA GLU A 220 -12.84 10.50 2.56
C GLU A 220 -11.60 10.90 1.76
N MET A 221 -11.81 11.23 0.47
CA MET A 221 -10.73 11.71 -0.39
C MET A 221 -10.29 13.11 0.04
N THR A 222 -8.96 13.34 0.08
CA THR A 222 -8.38 14.65 0.44
C THR A 222 -7.43 15.19 -0.62
N GLY A 223 -6.88 14.35 -1.51
CA GLY A 223 -5.92 14.80 -2.52
C GLY A 223 -5.61 13.74 -3.57
N ARG A 224 -4.73 14.09 -4.48
CA ARG A 224 -4.25 13.22 -5.55
C ARG A 224 -2.86 13.61 -6.01
N ILE A 225 -2.10 12.63 -6.49
CA ILE A 225 -0.83 12.86 -7.17
C ILE A 225 -1.06 12.84 -8.67
N LYS A 226 -0.56 13.85 -9.39
CA LYS A 226 -0.70 13.93 -10.84
C LYS A 226 0.42 13.15 -11.54
N TYR A 227 0.04 12.33 -12.50
CA TYR A 227 0.95 11.60 -13.37
C TYR A 227 0.89 12.13 -14.81
N PRO A 228 1.93 11.87 -15.64
CA PRO A 228 1.86 12.15 -17.07
C PRO A 228 0.69 11.41 -17.71
N GLU A 229 -0.08 12.12 -18.54
CA GLU A 229 -1.18 11.55 -19.29
C GLU A 229 -0.73 11.16 -20.69
N PHE A 230 -1.17 10.00 -21.14
CA PHE A 230 -0.99 9.53 -22.52
C PHE A 230 -2.33 9.58 -23.24
N THR A 231 -2.31 9.90 -24.53
CA THR A 231 -3.50 9.80 -25.37
C THR A 231 -3.36 8.61 -26.32
N PHE A 232 -4.23 7.62 -26.17
CA PHE A 232 -4.30 6.46 -27.07
C PHE A 232 -5.74 6.27 -27.56
N GLY A 233 -5.93 6.18 -28.87
CA GLY A 233 -7.26 6.02 -29.45
C GLY A 233 -8.26 7.12 -29.09
N GLY A 234 -7.78 8.34 -28.84
CA GLY A 234 -8.62 9.49 -28.45
C GLY A 234 -9.04 9.51 -26.97
N LYS A 235 -8.63 8.51 -26.18
CA LYS A 235 -8.82 8.49 -24.72
C LYS A 235 -7.53 8.88 -24.02
N LYS A 236 -7.65 9.73 -22.99
CA LYS A 236 -6.55 10.08 -22.08
C LYS A 236 -6.52 9.16 -20.88
N GLY A 237 -5.35 8.79 -20.41
CA GLY A 237 -5.13 8.01 -19.20
C GLY A 237 -3.68 8.10 -18.75
N SER A 238 -3.42 7.65 -17.53
CA SER A 238 -2.08 7.43 -16.97
C SER A 238 -1.90 5.94 -16.70
N THR A 239 -0.64 5.49 -16.56
CA THR A 239 -0.33 4.09 -16.23
C THR A 239 -0.70 3.72 -14.80
N VAL A 240 -0.68 4.72 -13.92
CA VAL A 240 -1.05 4.60 -12.50
C VAL A 240 -1.83 5.84 -12.05
N CYS A 241 -2.56 5.71 -10.96
CA CYS A 241 -3.10 6.84 -10.20
C CYS A 241 -2.72 6.70 -8.73
N THR A 242 -2.54 7.83 -8.03
CA THR A 242 -2.38 7.85 -6.57
C THR A 242 -3.38 8.82 -5.97
N VAL A 243 -4.18 8.33 -5.04
CA VAL A 243 -5.22 9.10 -4.34
C VAL A 243 -4.91 9.14 -2.85
N ALA A 244 -5.08 10.32 -2.26
CA ALA A 244 -4.93 10.55 -0.83
C ALA A 244 -6.30 10.52 -0.14
N PHE A 245 -6.35 9.84 0.99
CA PHE A 245 -7.52 9.73 1.86
C PHE A 245 -7.16 10.13 3.28
N ARG A 246 -8.17 10.52 4.07
CA ARG A 246 -8.09 10.70 5.52
C ARG A 246 -9.29 10.06 6.19
N ARG A 247 -9.23 9.90 7.51
CA ARG A 247 -10.43 9.48 8.25
C ARG A 247 -11.46 10.60 8.28
N LYS A 248 -12.73 10.22 8.14
CA LYS A 248 -13.85 11.12 8.44
C LYS A 248 -13.90 11.37 9.94
N VAL A 249 -14.01 12.62 10.31
CA VAL A 249 -14.20 13.06 11.69
C VAL A 249 -15.66 12.94 12.09
#